data_f9b6a2446a135b23b6ceead67f47393a
#
_entry.id   f9b6a2446a135b23b6ceead67f47393a
#
_cell.length_a   1.000
_cell.length_b   1.000
_cell.length_c   1.000
_cell.angle_alpha   90.00
_cell.angle_beta   90.00
_cell.angle_gamma   90.00
#
_symmetry.space_group_name_H-M   'P 1'
#
loop_
_entity.id
_entity.type
_entity.pdbx_description
1 polymer ?
#
loop_
_entity_poly.entity_id
_entity_poly.type
_entity_poly.pdbx_seq_one_letter_code
_entity_poly.pdbx_strand_id
1 'polypeptide(L)'
;LSTSNTELDRLFGGRITNGSVTLIGGEPGIGKSTILLQLADSYCGKGSVLYVSGEESAPQIGSRATRLGISNDRILIYAQTSFESIASQIEQVKPALCIIDSIQTLYSENIQGTPGSVTQAREVTAGLVRIAKDSGIPIILVGHVTKDGNIAGPKTLEHMVDTVLYFEGDCLGNYRILRSVKNRFGRSSELVFLEMTGKGLIPVDNASAMLIKGRPMNAPGSSLTSVLEGTKSLLIEIQALVADSCYSTPQRMTNGLDRNRVTMLLAVCEKFLNLAIGSKDCFINVIGGLRLDDTSSDLAIVAAIVSSFREIPIRE
;
A
#
# COMPACT_ATOMS: atom_id res chain seq x y z
N LEU A 1 1.61 -16.32 13.90
CA LEU A 1 0.47 -17.01 13.29
C LEU A 1 0.37 -16.63 11.81
N SER A 2 0.42 -17.61 10.89
CA SER A 2 0.40 -17.39 9.43
C SER A 2 -1.02 -17.08 8.94
N THR A 3 -1.14 -16.24 7.90
CA THR A 3 -2.41 -15.91 7.22
C THR A 3 -2.82 -16.94 6.18
N SER A 4 -2.10 -18.06 6.07
CA SER A 4 -2.22 -19.07 4.98
C SER A 4 -1.81 -18.53 3.60
N ASN A 5 -1.32 -17.30 3.52
CA ASN A 5 -0.78 -16.69 2.32
C ASN A 5 0.63 -16.16 2.61
N THR A 6 1.64 -16.78 1.99
CA THR A 6 3.05 -16.47 2.22
C THR A 6 3.42 -15.03 1.84
N GLU A 7 2.76 -14.48 0.82
CA GLU A 7 2.99 -13.10 0.40
C GLU A 7 2.47 -12.10 1.44
N LEU A 8 1.26 -12.32 1.96
CA LEU A 8 0.72 -11.48 3.03
C LEU A 8 1.51 -11.66 4.33
N ASP A 9 1.91 -12.88 4.66
CA ASP A 9 2.71 -13.14 5.86
C ASP A 9 4.02 -12.34 5.87
N ARG A 10 4.66 -12.15 4.73
CA ARG A 10 5.89 -11.33 4.60
C ARG A 10 5.69 -9.90 5.06
N LEU A 11 4.53 -9.29 4.77
CA LEU A 11 4.20 -7.93 5.23
C LEU A 11 4.16 -7.84 6.76
N PHE A 12 3.82 -8.93 7.44
CA PHE A 12 3.80 -9.02 8.90
C PHE A 12 5.11 -9.53 9.51
N GLY A 13 6.18 -9.68 8.69
CA GLY A 13 7.46 -10.25 9.16
C GLY A 13 7.44 -11.77 9.29
N GLY A 14 6.67 -12.44 8.42
CA GLY A 14 6.49 -13.90 8.36
C GLY A 14 5.23 -14.40 9.05
N ARG A 15 4.64 -13.62 9.96
CA ARG A 15 3.39 -13.97 10.66
C ARG A 15 2.84 -12.79 11.45
N ILE A 16 1.54 -12.81 11.73
CA ILE A 16 0.94 -11.88 12.71
C ILE A 16 1.41 -12.26 14.10
N THR A 17 2.07 -11.34 14.79
CA THR A 17 2.63 -11.56 16.13
C THR A 17 1.54 -11.36 17.19
N ASN A 18 1.51 -12.24 18.20
CA ASN A 18 0.57 -12.12 19.32
C ASN A 18 0.80 -10.80 20.06
N GLY A 19 -0.29 -10.13 20.44
CA GLY A 19 -0.23 -8.85 21.14
C GLY A 19 0.27 -7.67 20.29
N SER A 20 0.46 -7.87 18.97
CA SER A 20 0.85 -6.79 18.07
C SER A 20 -0.34 -5.97 17.59
N VAL A 21 -0.07 -4.69 17.30
CA VAL A 21 -1.05 -3.82 16.65
C VAL A 21 -0.53 -3.41 15.28
N THR A 22 -1.33 -3.68 14.26
CA THR A 22 -1.06 -3.31 12.86
C THR A 22 -2.04 -2.23 12.40
N LEU A 23 -1.53 -1.17 11.80
CA LEU A 23 -2.34 -0.15 11.15
C LEU A 23 -2.32 -0.36 9.64
N ILE A 24 -3.48 -0.42 9.01
CA ILE A 24 -3.64 -0.46 7.55
C ILE A 24 -4.26 0.86 7.09
N GLY A 25 -3.44 1.71 6.47
CA GLY A 25 -3.86 2.98 5.89
C GLY A 25 -4.18 2.85 4.40
N GLY A 26 -5.03 3.72 3.87
CA GLY A 26 -5.31 3.80 2.44
C GLY A 26 -6.57 4.60 2.12
N GLU A 27 -6.75 5.00 0.85
CA GLU A 27 -7.92 5.75 0.40
C GLU A 27 -9.22 4.98 0.63
N PRO A 28 -10.35 5.68 0.85
CA PRO A 28 -11.68 5.05 0.86
C PRO A 28 -11.93 4.28 -0.45
N GLY A 29 -12.57 3.11 -0.36
CA GLY A 29 -12.92 2.30 -1.54
C GLY A 29 -11.76 1.51 -2.18
N ILE A 30 -10.51 1.62 -1.69
CA ILE A 30 -9.35 0.94 -2.28
C ILE A 30 -9.37 -0.59 -2.14
N GLY A 31 -10.16 -1.13 -1.21
CA GLY A 31 -10.28 -2.56 -0.96
C GLY A 31 -9.85 -3.04 0.43
N LYS A 32 -9.60 -2.13 1.38
CA LYS A 32 -9.17 -2.48 2.75
C LYS A 32 -10.10 -3.49 3.43
N SER A 33 -11.39 -3.20 3.50
CA SER A 33 -12.38 -4.11 4.12
C SER A 33 -12.49 -5.44 3.38
N THR A 34 -12.22 -5.48 2.06
CA THR A 34 -12.21 -6.72 1.27
C THR A 34 -11.06 -7.63 1.70
N ILE A 35 -9.82 -7.12 1.72
CA ILE A 35 -8.66 -7.93 2.12
C ILE A 35 -8.75 -8.34 3.58
N LEU A 36 -9.35 -7.52 4.44
CA LEU A 36 -9.50 -7.84 5.86
C LEU A 36 -10.52 -8.95 6.11
N LEU A 37 -11.62 -9.01 5.35
CA LEU A 37 -12.54 -10.14 5.41
C LEU A 37 -11.89 -11.44 4.92
N GLN A 38 -11.11 -11.38 3.83
CA GLN A 38 -10.36 -12.53 3.34
C GLN A 38 -9.30 -13.01 4.35
N LEU A 39 -8.63 -12.05 5.02
CA LEU A 39 -7.68 -12.33 6.09
C LEU A 39 -8.38 -12.94 7.30
N ALA A 40 -9.54 -12.40 7.70
CA ALA A 40 -10.35 -12.93 8.78
C ALA A 40 -10.73 -14.40 8.53
N ASP A 41 -11.18 -14.70 7.31
CA ASP A 41 -11.56 -16.07 6.93
C ASP A 41 -10.36 -17.02 7.00
N SER A 42 -9.23 -16.66 6.42
CA SER A 42 -8.01 -17.46 6.48
C SER A 42 -7.48 -17.66 7.90
N TYR A 43 -7.76 -16.71 8.80
CA TYR A 43 -7.31 -16.75 10.20
C TYR A 43 -8.21 -17.58 11.12
N CYS A 44 -9.47 -17.80 10.76
CA CYS A 44 -10.46 -18.52 11.57
C CYS A 44 -10.08 -19.97 11.90
N GLY A 45 -9.16 -20.59 11.16
CA GLY A 45 -8.60 -21.89 11.51
C GLY A 45 -7.90 -21.96 12.88
N LYS A 46 -7.59 -20.81 13.50
CA LYS A 46 -6.87 -20.66 14.77
C LYS A 46 -7.75 -20.22 15.94
N GLY A 47 -8.99 -19.85 15.67
CA GLY A 47 -9.96 -19.37 16.66
C GLY A 47 -10.96 -18.41 16.02
N SER A 48 -11.80 -17.79 16.83
CA SER A 48 -12.73 -16.76 16.35
C SER A 48 -11.99 -15.47 15.99
N VAL A 49 -12.51 -14.75 14.99
CA VAL A 49 -12.07 -13.41 14.63
C VAL A 49 -13.19 -12.42 14.96
N LEU A 50 -12.88 -11.40 15.75
CA LEU A 50 -13.81 -10.32 16.04
C LEU A 50 -13.61 -9.20 15.03
N TYR A 51 -14.62 -8.98 14.17
CA TYR A 51 -14.63 -7.90 13.19
C TYR A 51 -15.54 -6.78 13.69
N VAL A 52 -14.92 -5.72 14.18
CA VAL A 52 -15.62 -4.52 14.66
C VAL A 52 -15.75 -3.54 13.49
N SER A 53 -16.97 -3.07 13.25
CA SER A 53 -17.24 -2.03 12.24
C SER A 53 -17.97 -0.85 12.84
N GLY A 54 -17.43 0.33 12.60
CA GLY A 54 -18.09 1.60 12.93
C GLY A 54 -18.73 2.30 11.73
N GLU A 55 -18.53 1.77 10.51
CA GLU A 55 -19.01 2.39 9.28
C GLU A 55 -20.14 1.57 8.62
N GLU A 56 -20.03 0.26 8.64
CA GLU A 56 -20.96 -0.65 7.99
C GLU A 56 -21.74 -1.48 9.00
N SER A 57 -23.00 -1.70 8.70
CA SER A 57 -23.86 -2.60 9.48
C SER A 57 -23.48 -4.08 9.23
N ALA A 58 -23.84 -4.95 10.19
CA ALA A 58 -23.59 -6.38 10.08
C ALA A 58 -24.19 -7.01 8.80
N PRO A 59 -25.41 -6.65 8.33
CA PRO A 59 -25.93 -7.14 7.06
C PRO A 59 -25.11 -6.72 5.84
N GLN A 60 -24.55 -5.50 5.83
CA GLN A 60 -23.70 -5.02 4.73
C GLN A 60 -22.39 -5.81 4.64
N ILE A 61 -21.74 -6.04 5.80
CA ILE A 61 -20.53 -6.87 5.88
C ILE A 61 -20.86 -8.30 5.48
N GLY A 62 -21.99 -8.87 5.93
CA GLY A 62 -22.44 -10.21 5.56
C GLY A 62 -22.67 -10.37 4.06
N SER A 63 -23.32 -9.36 3.41
CA SER A 63 -23.49 -9.36 1.95
C SER A 63 -22.14 -9.34 1.21
N ARG A 64 -21.17 -8.55 1.71
CA ARG A 64 -19.80 -8.54 1.17
C ARG A 64 -19.12 -9.89 1.35
N ALA A 65 -19.20 -10.51 2.54
CA ALA A 65 -18.64 -11.81 2.82
C ALA A 65 -19.21 -12.88 1.88
N THR A 66 -20.53 -12.89 1.67
CA THR A 66 -21.20 -13.80 0.73
C THR A 66 -20.68 -13.63 -0.70
N ARG A 67 -20.52 -12.38 -1.17
CA ARG A 67 -19.95 -12.11 -2.51
C ARG A 67 -18.51 -12.61 -2.65
N LEU A 68 -17.73 -12.61 -1.58
CA LEU A 68 -16.36 -13.14 -1.53
C LEU A 68 -16.31 -14.65 -1.35
N GLY A 69 -17.46 -15.32 -1.20
CA GLY A 69 -17.53 -16.76 -0.93
C GLY A 69 -17.15 -17.14 0.51
N ILE A 70 -17.16 -16.16 1.42
CA ILE A 70 -16.85 -16.37 2.84
C ILE A 70 -18.14 -16.68 3.59
N SER A 71 -18.19 -17.87 4.20
CA SER A 71 -19.35 -18.34 4.99
C SER A 71 -18.89 -18.96 6.32
N ASN A 72 -17.97 -18.26 7.02
CA ASN A 72 -17.33 -18.77 8.23
C ASN A 72 -18.02 -18.19 9.47
N ASP A 73 -18.63 -19.05 10.27
CA ASP A 73 -19.34 -18.73 11.51
C ASP A 73 -18.43 -18.27 12.67
N ARG A 74 -17.11 -18.44 12.51
CA ARG A 74 -16.11 -17.94 13.46
C ARG A 74 -15.73 -16.47 13.24
N ILE A 75 -16.24 -15.82 12.19
CA ILE A 75 -16.14 -14.37 12.01
C ILE A 75 -17.30 -13.72 12.76
N LEU A 76 -17.01 -13.15 13.90
CA LEU A 76 -17.98 -12.47 14.75
C LEU A 76 -18.03 -10.98 14.39
N ILE A 77 -19.12 -10.55 13.77
CA ILE A 77 -19.29 -9.14 13.36
C ILE A 77 -19.92 -8.36 14.54
N TYR A 78 -19.28 -7.27 14.91
CA TYR A 78 -19.73 -6.38 15.97
C TYR A 78 -19.82 -4.93 15.47
N ALA A 79 -21.05 -4.48 15.16
CA ALA A 79 -21.31 -3.11 14.72
C ALA A 79 -21.39 -2.18 15.93
N GLN A 80 -20.26 -1.57 16.32
CA GLN A 80 -20.14 -0.73 17.51
C GLN A 80 -19.02 0.30 17.33
N THR A 81 -19.20 1.48 17.95
CA THR A 81 -18.27 2.61 17.93
C THR A 81 -17.74 3.01 19.31
N SER A 82 -18.37 2.57 20.40
CA SER A 82 -17.89 2.81 21.77
C SER A 82 -16.68 1.92 22.08
N PHE A 83 -15.57 2.55 22.43
CA PHE A 83 -14.33 1.86 22.84
C PHE A 83 -14.57 0.94 24.05
N GLU A 84 -15.32 1.39 25.04
CA GLU A 84 -15.61 0.64 26.27
C GLU A 84 -16.36 -0.65 25.96
N SER A 85 -17.36 -0.58 25.08
CA SER A 85 -18.12 -1.75 24.64
C SER A 85 -17.25 -2.73 23.86
N ILE A 86 -16.38 -2.22 22.99
CA ILE A 86 -15.44 -3.03 22.20
C ILE A 86 -14.42 -3.71 23.12
N ALA A 87 -13.87 -3.01 24.09
CA ALA A 87 -12.93 -3.55 25.06
C ALA A 87 -13.55 -4.71 25.87
N SER A 88 -14.77 -4.50 26.38
CA SER A 88 -15.55 -5.54 27.07
C SER A 88 -15.79 -6.77 26.17
N GLN A 89 -16.13 -6.55 24.90
CA GLN A 89 -16.39 -7.63 23.96
C GLN A 89 -15.11 -8.43 23.64
N ILE A 90 -13.96 -7.77 23.50
CA ILE A 90 -12.66 -8.44 23.30
C ILE A 90 -12.33 -9.33 24.52
N GLU A 91 -12.57 -8.83 25.73
CA GLU A 91 -12.31 -9.58 26.97
C GLU A 91 -13.23 -10.81 27.12
N GLN A 92 -14.50 -10.70 26.73
CA GLN A 92 -15.46 -11.79 26.78
C GLN A 92 -15.21 -12.86 25.74
N VAL A 93 -14.99 -12.45 24.48
CA VAL A 93 -14.83 -13.35 23.34
C VAL A 93 -13.44 -13.97 23.29
N LYS A 94 -12.41 -13.25 23.71
CA LYS A 94 -10.98 -13.62 23.59
C LYS A 94 -10.65 -14.12 22.20
N PRO A 95 -10.89 -13.30 21.16
CA PRO A 95 -10.69 -13.73 19.78
C PRO A 95 -9.22 -14.01 19.48
N ALA A 96 -8.94 -14.85 18.49
CA ALA A 96 -7.59 -15.09 18.00
C ALA A 96 -7.02 -13.88 17.23
N LEU A 97 -7.92 -13.02 16.70
CA LEU A 97 -7.60 -11.76 16.00
C LEU A 97 -8.77 -10.79 16.18
N CYS A 98 -8.47 -9.50 16.41
CA CYS A 98 -9.46 -8.43 16.38
C CYS A 98 -9.17 -7.49 15.21
N ILE A 99 -10.19 -7.12 14.44
CA ILE A 99 -10.12 -6.18 13.32
C ILE A 99 -11.05 -5.01 13.65
N ILE A 100 -10.54 -3.78 13.51
CA ILE A 100 -11.29 -2.53 13.75
C ILE A 100 -11.38 -1.76 12.44
N ASP A 101 -12.57 -1.63 11.87
CA ASP A 101 -12.86 -0.94 10.60
C ASP A 101 -13.95 0.13 10.79
N SER A 102 -13.58 1.39 11.02
CA SER A 102 -12.28 2.02 11.08
C SER A 102 -12.01 2.70 12.43
N ILE A 103 -10.73 3.03 12.70
CA ILE A 103 -10.35 3.72 13.94
C ILE A 103 -10.95 5.12 14.05
N GLN A 104 -11.23 5.78 12.92
CA GLN A 104 -11.81 7.12 12.89
C GLN A 104 -13.26 7.18 13.38
N THR A 105 -13.97 6.08 13.37
CA THR A 105 -15.38 6.03 13.84
C THR A 105 -15.49 5.77 15.33
N LEU A 106 -14.40 5.30 15.96
CA LEU A 106 -14.42 4.96 17.36
C LEU A 106 -14.31 6.20 18.25
N TYR A 107 -14.95 6.11 19.41
CA TYR A 107 -14.87 7.13 20.46
C TYR A 107 -14.91 6.47 21.85
N SER A 108 -14.39 7.18 22.84
CA SER A 108 -14.53 6.88 24.26
C SER A 108 -15.30 8.00 24.94
N GLU A 109 -16.26 7.66 25.76
CA GLU A 109 -17.02 8.62 26.55
C GLU A 109 -16.17 9.30 27.63
N ASN A 110 -15.06 8.67 28.01
CA ASN A 110 -14.13 9.18 29.03
C ASN A 110 -13.14 10.20 28.51
N ILE A 111 -13.14 10.48 27.18
CA ILE A 111 -12.17 11.34 26.52
C ILE A 111 -12.88 12.54 25.90
N GLN A 112 -12.39 13.74 26.20
CA GLN A 112 -12.91 14.97 25.60
C GLN A 112 -12.61 15.00 24.09
N GLY A 113 -13.58 15.44 23.29
CA GLY A 113 -13.47 15.59 21.85
C GLY A 113 -14.60 14.89 21.10
N THR A 114 -14.86 15.35 19.90
CA THR A 114 -15.88 14.74 19.03
C THR A 114 -15.37 13.41 18.47
N PRO A 115 -16.25 12.42 18.19
CA PRO A 115 -15.89 11.23 17.44
C PRO A 115 -15.15 11.59 16.14
N GLY A 116 -14.10 10.84 15.79
CA GLY A 116 -13.27 11.12 14.64
C GLY A 116 -12.17 12.19 14.83
N SER A 117 -12.13 12.89 15.97
CA SER A 117 -11.04 13.83 16.27
C SER A 117 -9.71 13.09 16.48
N VAL A 118 -8.59 13.80 16.23
CA VAL A 118 -7.22 13.25 16.45
C VAL A 118 -7.03 12.75 17.86
N THR A 119 -7.55 13.50 18.84
CA THR A 119 -7.45 13.16 20.26
C THR A 119 -8.16 11.84 20.55
N GLN A 120 -9.40 11.69 20.10
CA GLN A 120 -10.16 10.46 20.25
C GLN A 120 -9.46 9.26 19.59
N ALA A 121 -9.07 9.39 18.31
CA ALA A 121 -8.39 8.32 17.59
C ALA A 121 -7.07 7.90 18.27
N ARG A 122 -6.33 8.87 18.80
CA ARG A 122 -5.06 8.62 19.49
C ARG A 122 -5.26 7.87 20.81
N GLU A 123 -6.16 8.36 21.65
CA GLU A 123 -6.40 7.77 22.97
C GLU A 123 -7.05 6.39 22.87
N VAL A 124 -8.02 6.21 21.96
CA VAL A 124 -8.62 4.90 21.67
C VAL A 124 -7.53 3.92 21.15
N THR A 125 -6.65 4.39 20.25
CA THR A 125 -5.53 3.56 19.79
C THR A 125 -4.61 3.17 20.95
N ALA A 126 -4.30 4.08 21.88
CA ALA A 126 -3.49 3.78 23.06
C ALA A 126 -4.15 2.70 23.94
N GLY A 127 -5.46 2.78 24.13
CA GLY A 127 -6.25 1.77 24.82
C GLY A 127 -6.19 0.39 24.14
N LEU A 128 -6.40 0.36 22.82
CA LEU A 128 -6.32 -0.88 22.03
C LEU A 128 -4.92 -1.50 22.05
N VAL A 129 -3.87 -0.68 21.99
CA VAL A 129 -2.47 -1.16 22.11
C VAL A 129 -2.23 -1.80 23.48
N ARG A 130 -2.78 -1.24 24.56
CA ARG A 130 -2.69 -1.82 25.90
C ARG A 130 -3.42 -3.16 25.95
N ILE A 131 -4.67 -3.21 25.48
CA ILE A 131 -5.47 -4.45 25.43
C ILE A 131 -4.71 -5.53 24.65
N ALA A 132 -4.18 -5.20 23.48
CA ALA A 132 -3.41 -6.16 22.66
C ALA A 132 -2.24 -6.75 23.45
N LYS A 133 -1.43 -5.91 24.10
CA LYS A 133 -0.25 -6.34 24.86
C LYS A 133 -0.60 -7.18 26.09
N ASP A 134 -1.64 -6.76 26.82
CA ASP A 134 -2.03 -7.42 28.08
C ASP A 134 -2.72 -8.78 27.79
N SER A 135 -3.54 -8.86 26.74
CA SER A 135 -4.27 -10.08 26.38
C SER A 135 -3.50 -11.02 25.45
N GLY A 136 -2.45 -10.53 24.77
CA GLY A 136 -1.76 -11.27 23.71
C GLY A 136 -2.57 -11.37 22.42
N ILE A 137 -3.71 -10.70 22.29
CA ILE A 137 -4.56 -10.73 21.09
C ILE A 137 -4.02 -9.73 20.06
N PRO A 138 -3.69 -10.16 18.83
CA PRO A 138 -3.32 -9.23 17.77
C PRO A 138 -4.52 -8.39 17.33
N ILE A 139 -4.26 -7.10 17.08
CA ILE A 139 -5.30 -6.15 16.63
C ILE A 139 -4.86 -5.51 15.30
N ILE A 140 -5.77 -5.49 14.31
CA ILE A 140 -5.59 -4.76 13.06
C ILE A 140 -6.53 -3.55 13.06
N LEU A 141 -5.97 -2.36 12.88
CA LEU A 141 -6.68 -1.09 12.78
C LEU A 141 -6.73 -0.63 11.33
N VAL A 142 -7.90 -0.25 10.86
CA VAL A 142 -8.07 0.41 9.57
C VAL A 142 -8.06 1.92 9.76
N GLY A 143 -7.30 2.62 8.92
CA GLY A 143 -7.28 4.07 8.85
C GLY A 143 -7.52 4.59 7.44
N HIS A 144 -8.28 5.67 7.29
CA HIS A 144 -8.45 6.37 6.02
C HIS A 144 -7.39 7.45 5.86
N VAL A 145 -6.74 7.50 4.71
CA VAL A 145 -5.80 8.56 4.32
C VAL A 145 -6.48 9.42 3.27
N THR A 146 -6.42 10.74 3.42
CA THR A 146 -6.85 11.68 2.38
C THR A 146 -5.71 11.97 1.42
N LYS A 147 -6.04 12.32 0.16
CA LYS A 147 -5.06 12.65 -0.90
C LYS A 147 -4.08 13.75 -0.51
N ASP A 148 -4.49 14.67 0.35
CA ASP A 148 -3.68 15.83 0.76
C ASP A 148 -2.80 15.59 2.00
N GLY A 149 -2.84 14.42 2.60
CA GLY A 149 -1.99 14.08 3.75
C GLY A 149 -2.23 14.90 5.03
N ASN A 150 -3.23 15.78 5.06
CA ASN A 150 -3.41 16.81 6.09
C ASN A 150 -4.54 16.58 7.09
N ILE A 151 -5.28 15.50 7.03
CA ILE A 151 -6.28 15.22 8.06
C ILE A 151 -5.68 14.25 9.07
N ALA A 152 -6.03 14.46 10.33
CA ALA A 152 -5.75 13.65 11.51
C ALA A 152 -5.97 12.16 11.26
N GLY A 153 -5.08 11.61 10.47
CA GLY A 153 -5.16 10.30 9.90
C GLY A 153 -4.07 9.39 10.44
N PRO A 154 -3.81 8.30 9.77
CA PRO A 154 -2.88 7.23 10.16
C PRO A 154 -1.50 7.72 10.59
N LYS A 155 -0.97 8.83 10.03
CA LYS A 155 0.38 9.33 10.37
C LYS A 155 0.59 9.61 11.86
N THR A 156 -0.41 10.14 12.57
CA THR A 156 -0.31 10.37 14.02
C THR A 156 -0.34 9.07 14.83
N LEU A 157 -0.91 8.00 14.26
CA LEU A 157 -1.01 6.70 14.90
C LEU A 157 0.17 5.76 14.58
N GLU A 158 0.93 6.06 13.52
CA GLU A 158 2.06 5.22 13.07
C GLU A 158 3.10 4.95 14.15
N HIS A 159 3.35 5.95 15.01
CA HIS A 159 4.34 5.80 16.09
C HIS A 159 3.85 4.88 17.23
N MET A 160 2.54 4.73 17.37
CA MET A 160 1.91 3.99 18.47
C MET A 160 1.79 2.50 18.20
N VAL A 161 1.79 2.10 16.92
CA VAL A 161 1.59 0.71 16.48
C VAL A 161 2.89 0.03 16.11
N ASP A 162 2.88 -1.30 16.00
CA ASP A 162 4.06 -2.10 15.73
C ASP A 162 4.34 -2.25 14.24
N THR A 163 3.29 -2.35 13.43
CA THR A 163 3.36 -2.49 11.97
C THR A 163 2.44 -1.48 11.30
N VAL A 164 2.91 -0.85 10.23
CA VAL A 164 2.13 0.07 9.39
C VAL A 164 2.19 -0.41 7.95
N LEU A 165 1.03 -0.68 7.39
CA LEU A 165 0.83 -1.07 5.99
C LEU A 165 0.05 0.04 5.28
N TYR A 166 0.48 0.41 4.08
CA TYR A 166 -0.29 1.30 3.21
C TYR A 166 -0.85 0.56 2.01
N PHE A 167 -2.12 0.80 1.78
CA PHE A 167 -2.85 0.28 0.64
C PHE A 167 -2.89 1.37 -0.43
N GLU A 168 -2.25 1.13 -1.57
CA GLU A 168 -2.09 2.06 -2.67
C GLU A 168 -2.78 1.51 -3.92
N GLY A 169 -3.41 2.38 -4.71
CA GLY A 169 -3.98 2.01 -6.00
C GLY A 169 -2.92 2.11 -7.10
N ASP A 170 -3.00 1.25 -8.09
CA ASP A 170 -2.22 1.35 -9.32
C ASP A 170 -2.93 2.22 -10.35
N CYS A 171 -2.13 2.92 -11.17
CA CYS A 171 -2.61 3.72 -12.30
C CYS A 171 -3.37 2.89 -13.36
N LEU A 172 -3.15 1.58 -13.41
CA LEU A 172 -3.83 0.64 -14.31
C LEU A 172 -5.22 0.21 -13.81
N GLY A 173 -5.63 0.63 -12.62
CA GLY A 173 -6.98 0.48 -12.07
C GLY A 173 -7.33 -0.89 -11.48
N ASN A 174 -6.75 -1.98 -11.95
CA ASN A 174 -7.09 -3.35 -11.53
C ASN A 174 -6.19 -3.90 -10.42
N TYR A 175 -5.03 -3.29 -10.22
CA TYR A 175 -4.06 -3.75 -9.23
C TYR A 175 -4.05 -2.85 -8.00
N ARG A 176 -3.62 -3.43 -6.90
CA ARG A 176 -3.42 -2.75 -5.63
C ARG A 176 -2.06 -3.15 -5.08
N ILE A 177 -1.41 -2.22 -4.41
CA ILE A 177 -0.14 -2.47 -3.74
C ILE A 177 -0.38 -2.35 -2.25
N LEU A 178 -0.01 -3.36 -1.49
CA LEU A 178 0.05 -3.30 -0.03
C LEU A 178 1.52 -3.24 0.37
N ARG A 179 1.93 -2.09 0.92
CA ARG A 179 3.32 -1.78 1.26
C ARG A 179 3.51 -1.69 2.77
N SER A 180 4.55 -2.32 3.29
CA SER A 180 4.99 -2.15 4.67
C SER A 180 5.89 -0.92 4.79
N VAL A 181 5.47 0.06 5.59
CA VAL A 181 6.24 1.30 5.85
C VAL A 181 6.97 1.21 7.19
N LYS A 182 6.40 0.49 8.13
CA LYS A 182 6.99 0.22 9.44
C LYS A 182 6.70 -1.22 9.84
N ASN A 183 7.72 -1.93 10.31
CA ASN A 183 7.54 -3.27 10.84
C ASN A 183 8.59 -3.54 11.92
N ARG A 184 8.14 -3.78 13.17
CA ARG A 184 9.03 -4.13 14.29
C ARG A 184 9.42 -5.61 14.33
N PHE A 185 8.73 -6.44 13.53
CA PHE A 185 8.90 -7.90 13.52
C PHE A 185 9.56 -8.42 12.25
N GLY A 186 9.83 -7.53 11.28
CA GLY A 186 10.41 -7.88 10.00
C GLY A 186 10.96 -6.67 9.27
N ARG A 187 11.23 -6.84 7.99
CA ARG A 187 11.72 -5.76 7.14
C ARG A 187 10.62 -4.73 6.88
N SER A 188 10.95 -3.46 6.98
CA SER A 188 10.21 -2.38 6.35
C SER A 188 10.49 -2.40 4.85
N SER A 189 9.57 -1.90 4.02
CA SER A 189 9.66 -1.86 2.55
C SER A 189 9.24 -3.16 1.82
N GLU A 190 8.72 -4.17 2.51
CA GLU A 190 8.07 -5.28 1.83
C GLU A 190 6.79 -4.80 1.14
N LEU A 191 6.53 -5.33 -0.07
CA LEU A 191 5.31 -5.04 -0.80
C LEU A 191 4.70 -6.29 -1.42
N VAL A 192 3.38 -6.23 -1.60
CA VAL A 192 2.60 -7.27 -2.27
C VAL A 192 1.69 -6.62 -3.30
N PHE A 193 1.74 -7.13 -4.53
CA PHE A 193 0.78 -6.78 -5.57
C PHE A 193 -0.45 -7.67 -5.45
N LEU A 194 -1.61 -7.04 -5.52
CA LEU A 194 -2.90 -7.69 -5.42
C LEU A 194 -3.74 -7.34 -6.65
N GLU A 195 -4.33 -8.32 -7.28
CA GLU A 195 -5.28 -8.10 -8.37
C GLU A 195 -6.71 -8.09 -7.83
N MET A 196 -7.48 -7.05 -8.20
CA MET A 196 -8.90 -6.97 -7.85
C MET A 196 -9.72 -7.81 -8.81
N THR A 197 -10.32 -8.86 -8.30
CA THR A 197 -11.16 -9.79 -9.06
C THR A 197 -12.58 -9.83 -8.53
N GLY A 198 -13.49 -10.50 -9.23
CA GLY A 198 -14.84 -10.74 -8.73
C GLY A 198 -14.90 -11.57 -7.45
N LYS A 199 -13.82 -12.30 -7.13
CA LYS A 199 -13.66 -13.12 -5.91
C LYS A 199 -12.84 -12.42 -4.82
N GLY A 200 -12.57 -11.12 -4.96
CA GLY A 200 -11.79 -10.34 -4.03
C GLY A 200 -10.37 -10.02 -4.53
N LEU A 201 -9.47 -9.78 -3.60
CA LEU A 201 -8.08 -9.44 -3.85
C LEU A 201 -7.22 -10.71 -3.84
N ILE A 202 -6.50 -10.94 -4.93
CA ILE A 202 -5.66 -12.12 -5.11
C ILE A 202 -4.20 -11.65 -5.27
N PRO A 203 -3.25 -12.19 -4.49
CA PRO A 203 -1.83 -11.90 -4.67
C PRO A 203 -1.34 -12.27 -6.06
N VAL A 204 -0.52 -11.40 -6.65
CA VAL A 204 0.11 -11.61 -7.95
C VAL A 204 1.44 -12.33 -7.74
N ASP A 205 1.56 -13.55 -8.27
CA ASP A 205 2.76 -14.38 -8.09
C ASP A 205 3.98 -13.79 -8.81
N ASN A 206 3.79 -13.29 -10.02
CA ASN A 206 4.85 -12.69 -10.84
C ASN A 206 4.57 -11.22 -11.14
N ALA A 207 4.94 -10.37 -10.18
CA ALA A 207 4.79 -8.93 -10.31
C ALA A 207 5.61 -8.34 -11.47
N SER A 208 6.81 -8.88 -11.75
CA SER A 208 7.64 -8.43 -12.88
C SER A 208 6.94 -8.67 -14.22
N ALA A 209 6.40 -9.87 -14.45
CA ALA A 209 5.65 -10.15 -15.68
C ALA A 209 4.41 -9.25 -15.81
N MET A 210 3.75 -8.94 -14.70
CA MET A 210 2.61 -8.02 -14.68
C MET A 210 3.04 -6.60 -15.07
N LEU A 211 4.12 -6.09 -14.48
CA LEU A 211 4.59 -4.71 -14.69
C LEU A 211 5.10 -4.46 -16.12
N ILE A 212 5.66 -5.47 -16.79
CA ILE A 212 6.12 -5.36 -18.18
C ILE A 212 5.09 -5.82 -19.21
N LYS A 213 3.90 -6.26 -18.75
CA LYS A 213 2.83 -6.71 -19.64
C LYS A 213 2.31 -5.54 -20.49
N GLY A 214 2.33 -5.74 -21.79
CA GLY A 214 1.88 -4.71 -22.74
C GLY A 214 2.96 -3.70 -23.12
N ARG A 215 4.22 -3.90 -22.69
CA ARG A 215 5.35 -3.10 -23.19
C ARG A 215 5.40 -3.16 -24.70
N PRO A 216 5.44 -2.02 -25.42
CA PRO A 216 5.56 -2.02 -26.86
C PRO A 216 6.97 -2.51 -27.28
N MET A 217 7.01 -3.58 -28.05
CA MET A 217 8.27 -4.09 -28.60
C MET A 217 8.80 -3.11 -29.66
N ASN A 218 10.09 -2.87 -29.65
CA ASN A 218 10.77 -1.99 -30.60
C ASN A 218 10.28 -0.53 -30.60
N ALA A 219 9.76 -0.02 -29.50
CA ALA A 219 9.41 1.39 -29.36
C ALA A 219 10.61 2.20 -28.83
N PRO A 220 10.98 3.33 -29.45
CA PRO A 220 11.94 4.25 -28.88
C PRO A 220 11.48 4.79 -27.53
N GLY A 221 12.42 5.06 -26.63
CA GLY A 221 12.14 5.67 -25.35
C GLY A 221 11.72 4.69 -24.25
N SER A 222 11.72 3.39 -24.49
CA SER A 222 11.41 2.37 -23.46
C SER A 222 12.68 1.60 -23.07
N SER A 223 12.94 1.48 -21.77
CA SER A 223 14.00 0.68 -21.18
C SER A 223 13.50 -0.13 -20.01
N LEU A 224 14.20 -1.22 -19.68
CA LEU A 224 13.94 -2.03 -18.49
C LEU A 224 15.02 -1.84 -17.44
N THR A 225 14.61 -1.81 -16.19
CA THR A 225 15.52 -1.86 -15.04
C THR A 225 15.04 -2.90 -14.03
N SER A 226 15.98 -3.43 -13.25
CA SER A 226 15.67 -4.26 -12.11
C SER A 226 15.89 -3.44 -10.85
N VAL A 227 14.89 -3.39 -10.00
CA VAL A 227 14.96 -2.71 -8.70
C VAL A 227 14.64 -3.69 -7.58
N LEU A 228 15.24 -3.46 -6.43
CA LEU A 228 14.98 -4.26 -5.23
C LEU A 228 13.99 -3.52 -4.34
N GLU A 229 12.79 -4.09 -4.20
CA GLU A 229 11.77 -3.60 -3.28
C GLU A 229 11.57 -4.62 -2.16
N GLY A 230 12.02 -4.27 -0.95
CA GLY A 230 12.06 -5.20 0.18
C GLY A 230 12.98 -6.39 -0.10
N THR A 231 12.39 -7.56 -0.30
CA THR A 231 13.11 -8.80 -0.67
C THR A 231 12.86 -9.24 -2.11
N LYS A 232 12.04 -8.49 -2.87
CA LYS A 232 11.69 -8.83 -4.25
C LYS A 232 12.50 -8.00 -5.25
N SER A 233 13.07 -8.67 -6.24
CA SER A 233 13.57 -8.04 -7.45
C SER A 233 12.41 -7.86 -8.42
N LEU A 234 12.16 -6.63 -8.85
CA LEU A 234 11.11 -6.27 -9.78
C LEU A 234 11.71 -5.76 -11.08
N LEU A 235 11.22 -6.26 -12.22
CA LEU A 235 11.47 -5.65 -13.52
C LEU A 235 10.47 -4.54 -13.76
N ILE A 236 10.98 -3.34 -14.05
CA ILE A 236 10.17 -2.13 -14.21
C ILE A 236 10.52 -1.47 -15.52
N GLU A 237 9.52 -1.03 -16.27
CA GLU A 237 9.71 -0.24 -17.49
C GLU A 237 9.82 1.24 -17.14
N ILE A 238 10.84 1.88 -17.70
CA ILE A 238 11.03 3.32 -17.71
C ILE A 238 10.76 3.81 -19.12
N GLN A 239 9.85 4.77 -19.24
CA GLN A 239 9.50 5.41 -20.50
C GLN A 239 9.99 6.86 -20.49
N ALA A 240 10.67 7.26 -21.56
CA ALA A 240 11.09 8.63 -21.78
C ALA A 240 10.56 9.15 -23.13
N LEU A 241 10.07 10.39 -23.13
CA LEU A 241 9.73 11.13 -24.33
C LEU A 241 10.55 12.41 -24.37
N VAL A 242 11.35 12.56 -25.40
CA VAL A 242 12.12 13.78 -25.69
C VAL A 242 11.58 14.37 -26.99
N ALA A 243 11.11 15.61 -26.93
CA ALA A 243 10.48 16.29 -28.07
C ALA A 243 10.98 17.74 -28.18
N ASP A 244 10.78 18.36 -29.35
CA ASP A 244 11.05 19.78 -29.53
C ASP A 244 10.11 20.61 -28.64
N SER A 245 10.68 21.56 -27.90
CA SER A 245 9.87 22.41 -27.04
C SER A 245 9.18 23.50 -27.87
N CYS A 246 7.87 23.62 -27.67
CA CYS A 246 7.07 24.73 -28.19
C CYS A 246 7.08 25.97 -27.26
N TYR A 247 7.76 25.86 -26.12
CA TYR A 247 7.82 26.90 -25.09
C TYR A 247 9.20 27.55 -25.02
N SER A 248 9.27 28.77 -24.53
CA SER A 248 10.54 29.45 -24.28
C SER A 248 11.40 28.77 -23.20
N THR A 249 10.76 28.04 -22.29
CA THR A 249 11.43 27.23 -21.26
C THR A 249 11.04 25.77 -21.44
N PRO A 250 12.01 24.88 -21.71
CA PRO A 250 11.75 23.46 -21.87
C PRO A 250 11.12 22.83 -20.64
N GLN A 251 10.11 21.99 -20.86
CA GLN A 251 9.39 21.31 -19.80
C GLN A 251 10.11 20.03 -19.38
N ARG A 252 10.16 19.79 -18.08
CA ARG A 252 10.75 18.59 -17.49
C ARG A 252 9.79 18.01 -16.48
N MET A 253 9.13 16.91 -16.85
CA MET A 253 8.16 16.24 -16.00
C MET A 253 8.61 14.81 -15.70
N THR A 254 8.47 14.42 -14.45
CA THR A 254 8.81 13.08 -13.99
C THR A 254 7.66 12.49 -13.19
N ASN A 255 7.39 11.21 -13.41
CA ASN A 255 6.49 10.43 -12.61
C ASN A 255 7.23 9.20 -12.09
N GLY A 256 7.23 8.99 -10.77
CA GLY A 256 7.97 7.91 -10.13
C GLY A 256 9.49 8.13 -9.96
N LEU A 257 10.00 9.32 -10.29
CA LEU A 257 11.42 9.69 -10.19
C LEU A 257 11.59 11.08 -9.57
N ASP A 258 12.70 11.29 -8.88
CA ASP A 258 13.07 12.62 -8.40
C ASP A 258 13.46 13.53 -9.57
N ARG A 259 12.83 14.71 -9.64
CA ARG A 259 13.04 15.67 -10.73
C ARG A 259 14.48 16.21 -10.78
N ASN A 260 15.10 16.45 -9.63
CA ASN A 260 16.45 16.99 -9.58
C ASN A 260 17.46 15.96 -10.10
N ARG A 261 17.25 14.68 -9.75
CA ARG A 261 18.06 13.58 -10.25
C ARG A 261 17.98 13.46 -11.77
N VAL A 262 16.77 13.47 -12.32
CA VAL A 262 16.58 13.44 -13.79
C VAL A 262 17.26 14.65 -14.45
N THR A 263 17.17 15.84 -13.84
CA THR A 263 17.84 17.04 -14.35
C THR A 263 19.37 16.86 -14.40
N MET A 264 19.96 16.23 -13.38
CA MET A 264 21.40 15.88 -13.39
C MET A 264 21.74 14.87 -14.50
N LEU A 265 20.93 13.86 -14.69
CA LEU A 265 21.14 12.85 -15.75
C LEU A 265 21.04 13.47 -17.15
N LEU A 266 20.11 14.40 -17.36
CA LEU A 266 20.01 15.16 -18.61
C LEU A 266 21.28 15.99 -18.87
N ALA A 267 21.84 16.67 -17.85
CA ALA A 267 23.10 17.40 -17.99
C ALA A 267 24.28 16.47 -18.31
N VAL A 268 24.31 15.23 -17.76
CA VAL A 268 25.29 14.20 -18.10
C VAL A 268 25.14 13.78 -19.57
N CYS A 269 23.92 13.55 -20.05
CA CYS A 269 23.65 13.23 -21.45
C CYS A 269 24.11 14.33 -22.39
N GLU A 270 23.85 15.57 -22.06
CA GLU A 270 24.27 16.74 -22.87
C GLU A 270 25.78 16.83 -22.95
N LYS A 271 26.46 16.78 -21.79
CA LYS A 271 27.91 16.99 -21.71
C LYS A 271 28.74 15.81 -22.28
N PHE A 272 28.38 14.58 -21.94
CA PHE A 272 29.22 13.41 -22.24
C PHE A 272 28.75 12.63 -23.46
N LEU A 273 27.47 12.71 -23.82
CA LEU A 273 26.91 12.03 -24.99
C LEU A 273 26.67 12.95 -26.16
N ASN A 274 26.99 14.26 -26.04
CA ASN A 274 26.80 15.32 -27.05
C ASN A 274 25.33 15.36 -27.55
N LEU A 275 24.36 15.20 -26.68
CA LEU A 275 22.95 15.27 -27.01
C LEU A 275 22.42 16.67 -26.72
N ALA A 276 21.91 17.40 -27.74
CA ALA A 276 21.34 18.73 -27.57
C ALA A 276 19.97 18.69 -26.88
N ILE A 277 19.92 18.23 -25.63
CA ILE A 277 18.68 18.05 -24.85
C ILE A 277 18.27 19.34 -24.13
N GLY A 278 19.18 20.29 -23.95
CA GLY A 278 18.93 21.51 -23.20
C GLY A 278 17.70 22.31 -23.65
N SER A 279 17.43 22.30 -24.98
CA SER A 279 16.28 22.99 -25.60
C SER A 279 15.05 22.09 -25.82
N LYS A 280 15.07 20.82 -25.40
CA LYS A 280 14.02 19.86 -25.63
C LYS A 280 13.14 19.67 -24.38
N ASP A 281 11.85 19.43 -24.57
CA ASP A 281 10.97 18.92 -23.54
C ASP A 281 11.32 17.47 -23.21
N CYS A 282 11.26 17.09 -21.93
CA CYS A 282 11.58 15.75 -21.48
C CYS A 282 10.55 15.28 -20.47
N PHE A 283 9.87 14.18 -20.77
CA PHE A 283 8.88 13.54 -19.95
C PHE A 283 9.34 12.13 -19.61
N ILE A 284 9.41 11.76 -18.33
CA ILE A 284 9.85 10.44 -17.91
C ILE A 284 8.82 9.85 -16.96
N ASN A 285 8.45 8.60 -17.24
CA ASN A 285 7.45 7.88 -16.48
C ASN A 285 7.97 6.49 -16.07
N VAL A 286 7.74 6.11 -14.83
CA VAL A 286 7.95 4.75 -14.31
C VAL A 286 6.62 4.02 -14.37
N ILE A 287 6.57 2.91 -15.07
CA ILE A 287 5.37 2.09 -15.19
C ILE A 287 5.08 1.41 -13.86
N GLY A 288 3.77 1.27 -13.52
CA GLY A 288 3.32 0.61 -12.29
C GLY A 288 3.19 1.53 -11.08
N GLY A 289 3.38 2.85 -11.25
CA GLY A 289 3.20 3.83 -10.16
C GLY A 289 4.23 3.72 -9.03
N LEU A 290 5.30 2.97 -9.24
CA LEU A 290 6.39 2.82 -8.28
C LEU A 290 7.28 4.06 -8.27
N ARG A 291 7.87 4.36 -7.10
CA ARG A 291 8.86 5.40 -6.96
C ARG A 291 10.26 4.79 -6.87
N LEU A 292 11.15 5.22 -7.77
CA LEU A 292 12.52 4.76 -7.84
C LEU A 292 13.45 5.80 -7.23
N ASP A 293 13.87 5.55 -6.00
CA ASP A 293 14.80 6.42 -5.26
C ASP A 293 16.26 5.92 -5.36
N ASP A 294 16.48 4.69 -5.85
CA ASP A 294 17.79 4.05 -5.98
C ASP A 294 18.52 4.45 -7.26
N THR A 295 19.85 4.59 -7.17
CA THR A 295 20.73 4.91 -8.31
C THR A 295 20.88 3.77 -9.32
N SER A 296 20.48 2.55 -9.00
CA SER A 296 20.52 1.39 -9.90
C SER A 296 19.73 1.59 -11.19
N SER A 297 18.72 2.47 -11.17
CA SER A 297 17.89 2.79 -12.34
C SER A 297 18.47 3.86 -13.27
N ASP A 298 19.57 4.56 -12.91
CA ASP A 298 20.11 5.68 -13.67
C ASP A 298 20.51 5.31 -15.10
N LEU A 299 21.15 4.15 -15.27
CA LEU A 299 21.54 3.69 -16.59
C LEU A 299 20.32 3.47 -17.50
N ALA A 300 19.26 2.89 -16.97
CA ALA A 300 18.03 2.66 -17.70
C ALA A 300 17.30 3.98 -18.04
N ILE A 301 17.33 4.95 -17.11
CA ILE A 301 16.79 6.30 -17.37
C ILE A 301 17.55 6.96 -18.53
N VAL A 302 18.89 6.95 -18.49
CA VAL A 302 19.75 7.49 -19.56
C VAL A 302 19.50 6.76 -20.88
N ALA A 303 19.41 5.44 -20.85
CA ALA A 303 19.15 4.63 -22.04
C ALA A 303 17.79 4.98 -22.67
N ALA A 304 16.72 5.13 -21.87
CA ALA A 304 15.42 5.56 -22.35
C ALA A 304 15.46 6.96 -22.99
N ILE A 305 16.14 7.92 -22.34
CA ILE A 305 16.31 9.28 -22.85
C ILE A 305 17.05 9.26 -24.20
N VAL A 306 18.17 8.55 -24.28
CA VAL A 306 18.98 8.44 -25.52
C VAL A 306 18.19 7.78 -26.65
N SER A 307 17.47 6.71 -26.31
CA SER A 307 16.60 5.99 -27.24
C SER A 307 15.51 6.89 -27.82
N SER A 308 14.83 7.66 -26.94
CA SER A 308 13.82 8.62 -27.38
C SER A 308 14.40 9.74 -28.23
N PHE A 309 15.52 10.35 -27.79
CA PHE A 309 16.18 11.45 -28.50
C PHE A 309 16.64 11.05 -29.91
N ARG A 310 17.14 9.81 -30.06
CA ARG A 310 17.64 9.28 -31.34
C ARG A 310 16.58 8.56 -32.17
N GLU A 311 15.38 8.38 -31.63
CA GLU A 311 14.30 7.60 -32.23
C GLU A 311 14.71 6.16 -32.58
N ILE A 312 15.62 5.59 -31.79
CA ILE A 312 16.14 4.23 -31.99
C ILE A 312 15.70 3.36 -30.80
N PRO A 313 14.97 2.26 -31.05
CA PRO A 313 14.62 1.32 -29.98
C PRO A 313 15.86 0.70 -29.34
N ILE A 314 15.79 0.41 -28.05
CA ILE A 314 16.79 -0.37 -27.35
C ILE A 314 16.58 -1.84 -27.75
N ARG A 315 17.66 -2.51 -28.17
CA ARG A 315 17.64 -3.95 -28.46
C ARG A 315 17.58 -4.72 -27.14
N GLU A 316 16.82 -5.79 -27.16
CA GLU A 316 16.74 -6.75 -26.05
C GLU A 316 18.01 -7.59 -25.94
#